data_7033c7c7cf00cb5f6fca494da13381a7
#
_entry.id   7033c7c7cf00cb5f6fca494da13381a7
#
_cell.length_a   1.000
_cell.length_b   1.000
_cell.length_c   1.000
_cell.angle_alpha   90.00
_cell.angle_beta   90.00
_cell.angle_gamma   90.00
#
_symmetry.space_group_name_H-M   'P 1'
#
loop_
_entity.id
_entity.type
_entity.pdbx_description
1 polymer ?
#
loop_
_entity_poly.entity_id
_entity_poly.type
_entity_poly.pdbx_seq_one_letter_code
_entity_poly.pdbx_strand_id
1 'polypeptide(L)'
;MNTAAHCDSPGIMIQSMTHQYGGETVLSDIQLTVKPGEFVTLIGPSGCGKSTLLRLVAGLESLQTGRMHFPNPSHPASPESHDHRRAFVFQDSSLLPWRNVYDNVGMPLELKGISKNDRCAKILEQLKRVGLREEDRTKLPRMLSGGMKMRVSLARALVTDPDILLMDEPFSALDDILRTQLNHELLGLWEKQNWTTLFVTNQVAEAAFLSDRVIVMNHHPGKIHETITIDLPRPRLPELRESFPFLEVV
;
A
#
# COMPACT_ATOMS: atom_id res chain seq x y z
N MET A 1 25.18 9.66 4.87
CA MET A 1 25.69 9.12 3.60
C MET A 1 25.40 7.63 3.59
N ASN A 2 24.31 7.21 3.02
CA ASN A 2 24.08 5.88 2.42
C ASN A 2 22.72 5.90 1.69
N THR A 3 22.70 6.54 0.52
CA THR A 3 21.54 6.67 -0.38
C THR A 3 21.58 5.65 -1.52
N ALA A 4 22.10 4.46 -1.26
CA ALA A 4 22.28 3.41 -2.28
C ALA A 4 21.48 2.13 -2.01
N ALA A 5 20.36 2.20 -1.30
CA ALA A 5 19.51 1.04 -1.11
C ALA A 5 18.10 1.31 -1.69
N HIS A 6 17.76 0.60 -2.72
CA HIS A 6 16.46 0.43 -3.39
C HIS A 6 16.21 1.20 -4.71
N CYS A 7 17.23 1.30 -5.56
CA CYS A 7 17.00 1.55 -6.99
C CYS A 7 16.35 0.33 -7.71
N ASP A 8 16.06 -0.74 -6.98
CA ASP A 8 15.65 -2.04 -7.53
C ASP A 8 14.14 -2.31 -7.48
N SER A 9 13.36 -1.44 -6.82
CA SER A 9 11.91 -1.60 -6.81
C SER A 9 11.33 -1.39 -8.20
N PRO A 10 10.46 -2.29 -8.69
CA PRO A 10 9.80 -2.11 -9.97
C PRO A 10 8.76 -1.00 -9.91
N GLY A 11 8.57 -0.30 -11.01
CA GLY A 11 7.42 0.57 -11.21
C GLY A 11 6.14 -0.20 -11.51
N ILE A 12 5.05 0.52 -11.77
CA ILE A 12 3.79 -0.04 -12.27
C ILE A 12 3.43 0.71 -13.55
N MET A 13 3.18 -0.01 -14.64
CA MET A 13 2.72 0.57 -15.90
C MET A 13 1.45 -0.15 -16.36
N ILE A 14 0.38 0.61 -16.52
CA ILE A 14 -0.92 0.13 -16.98
C ILE A 14 -1.26 0.87 -18.27
N GLN A 15 -1.66 0.13 -19.30
CA GLN A 15 -1.99 0.65 -20.62
C GLN A 15 -3.36 0.15 -21.08
N SER A 16 -4.28 1.10 -21.32
CA SER A 16 -5.63 0.87 -21.86
C SER A 16 -6.40 -0.26 -21.16
N MET A 17 -6.31 -0.29 -19.82
CA MET A 17 -6.97 -1.29 -19.00
C MET A 17 -8.47 -0.99 -18.92
N THR A 18 -9.29 -1.96 -19.30
CA THR A 18 -10.74 -1.95 -19.11
C THR A 18 -11.16 -3.22 -18.38
N HIS A 19 -12.07 -3.09 -17.42
CA HIS A 19 -12.56 -4.20 -16.60
C HIS A 19 -14.06 -4.12 -16.37
N GLN A 20 -14.73 -5.27 -16.43
CA GLN A 20 -16.19 -5.40 -16.32
C GLN A 20 -16.57 -6.49 -15.32
N TYR A 21 -17.67 -6.26 -14.59
CA TYR A 21 -18.35 -7.28 -13.81
C TYR A 21 -19.77 -7.48 -14.35
N GLY A 22 -20.10 -8.70 -14.70
CA GLY A 22 -21.47 -9.02 -15.18
C GLY A 22 -21.94 -8.22 -16.40
N GLY A 23 -20.99 -7.73 -17.23
CA GLY A 23 -21.29 -6.88 -18.40
C GLY A 23 -21.28 -5.37 -18.09
N GLU A 24 -21.23 -4.97 -16.83
CA GLU A 24 -21.10 -3.56 -16.45
C GLU A 24 -19.62 -3.14 -16.42
N THR A 25 -19.29 -2.06 -17.12
CA THR A 25 -17.92 -1.53 -17.17
C THR A 25 -17.61 -0.75 -15.89
N VAL A 26 -16.72 -1.28 -15.05
CA VAL A 26 -16.28 -0.66 -13.81
C VAL A 26 -15.06 0.24 -14.02
N LEU A 27 -14.11 -0.20 -14.84
CA LEU A 27 -12.92 0.59 -15.22
C LEU A 27 -12.88 0.70 -16.75
N SER A 28 -12.59 1.87 -17.28
CA SER A 28 -12.54 2.12 -18.72
C SER A 28 -11.30 2.91 -19.11
N ASP A 29 -10.47 2.29 -19.96
CA ASP A 29 -9.27 2.89 -20.55
C ASP A 29 -8.33 3.52 -19.50
N ILE A 30 -8.02 2.78 -18.46
CA ILE A 30 -7.08 3.22 -17.43
C ILE A 30 -5.66 3.22 -18.00
N GLN A 31 -5.02 4.38 -17.92
CA GLN A 31 -3.61 4.57 -18.24
C GLN A 31 -2.89 5.12 -17.01
N LEU A 32 -2.00 4.35 -16.42
CA LEU A 32 -1.33 4.71 -15.18
C LEU A 32 0.15 4.29 -15.24
N THR A 33 1.02 5.21 -14.87
CA THR A 33 2.43 4.92 -14.62
C THR A 33 2.78 5.36 -13.20
N VAL A 34 3.31 4.44 -12.40
CA VAL A 34 3.91 4.70 -11.09
C VAL A 34 5.40 4.43 -11.21
N LYS A 35 6.22 5.41 -10.86
CA LYS A 35 7.69 5.27 -10.93
C LYS A 35 8.19 4.35 -9.81
N PRO A 36 9.34 3.69 -10.01
CA PRO A 36 10.01 2.96 -8.94
C PRO A 36 10.17 3.81 -7.67
N GLY A 37 9.75 3.26 -6.53
CA GLY A 37 9.83 3.94 -5.25
C GLY A 37 8.88 5.12 -5.05
N GLU A 38 7.95 5.38 -5.97
CA GLU A 38 6.98 6.47 -5.86
C GLU A 38 5.80 6.08 -4.95
N PHE A 39 5.33 7.03 -4.15
CA PHE A 39 4.09 6.91 -3.39
C PHE A 39 2.94 7.59 -4.15
N VAL A 40 2.04 6.82 -4.73
CA VAL A 40 0.89 7.32 -5.48
C VAL A 40 -0.40 6.98 -4.77
N THR A 41 -1.28 7.96 -4.61
CA THR A 41 -2.61 7.76 -4.01
C THR A 41 -3.71 7.90 -5.06
N LEU A 42 -4.68 7.00 -5.00
CA LEU A 42 -5.93 7.07 -5.75
C LEU A 42 -7.02 7.66 -4.85
N ILE A 43 -7.66 8.73 -5.29
CA ILE A 43 -8.85 9.30 -4.67
C ILE A 43 -10.02 9.35 -5.67
N GLY A 44 -11.23 9.48 -5.16
CA GLY A 44 -12.43 9.58 -5.98
C GLY A 44 -13.66 9.05 -5.25
N PRO A 45 -14.86 9.23 -5.80
CA PRO A 45 -16.10 8.84 -5.16
C PRO A 45 -16.16 7.32 -4.87
N SER A 46 -17.00 6.94 -3.93
CA SER A 46 -17.24 5.52 -3.64
C SER A 46 -17.79 4.82 -4.89
N GLY A 47 -17.31 3.60 -5.15
CA GLY A 47 -17.73 2.81 -6.30
C GLY A 47 -17.09 3.18 -7.65
N CYS A 48 -16.16 4.16 -7.72
CA CYS A 48 -15.48 4.50 -8.98
C CYS A 48 -14.39 3.50 -9.43
N GLY A 49 -14.23 2.37 -8.74
CA GLY A 49 -13.31 1.30 -9.18
C GLY A 49 -11.91 1.32 -8.57
N LYS A 50 -11.61 2.18 -7.58
CA LYS A 50 -10.27 2.24 -6.93
C LYS A 50 -9.79 0.89 -6.40
N SER A 51 -10.62 0.22 -5.60
CA SER A 51 -10.31 -1.10 -5.05
C SER A 51 -10.20 -2.17 -6.13
N THR A 52 -11.00 -2.09 -7.20
CA THR A 52 -10.90 -2.97 -8.37
C THR A 52 -9.55 -2.80 -9.07
N LEU A 53 -9.14 -1.55 -9.31
CA LEU A 53 -7.83 -1.26 -9.89
C LEU A 53 -6.70 -1.83 -9.03
N LEU A 54 -6.78 -1.63 -7.71
CA LEU A 54 -5.78 -2.14 -6.77
C LEU A 54 -5.70 -3.68 -6.78
N ARG A 55 -6.85 -4.37 -6.84
CA ARG A 55 -6.91 -5.84 -6.89
C ARG A 55 -6.36 -6.39 -8.21
N LEU A 56 -6.60 -5.71 -9.33
CA LEU A 56 -5.99 -6.06 -10.61
C LEU A 56 -4.47 -5.93 -10.56
N VAL A 57 -3.94 -4.83 -9.99
CA VAL A 57 -2.49 -4.65 -9.80
C VAL A 57 -1.90 -5.70 -8.87
N ALA A 58 -2.65 -6.10 -7.83
CA ALA A 58 -2.24 -7.18 -6.93
C ALA A 58 -2.20 -8.57 -7.60
N GLY A 59 -2.90 -8.73 -8.73
CA GLY A 59 -3.13 -10.03 -9.35
C GLY A 59 -4.16 -10.88 -8.61
N LEU A 60 -5.00 -10.25 -7.78
CA LEU A 60 -6.14 -10.89 -7.11
C LEU A 60 -7.32 -11.06 -8.06
N GLU A 61 -7.33 -10.31 -9.15
CA GLU A 61 -8.30 -10.40 -10.24
C GLU A 61 -7.57 -10.48 -11.59
N SER A 62 -8.16 -11.18 -12.55
CA SER A 62 -7.58 -11.36 -13.86
C SER A 62 -7.80 -10.13 -14.74
N LEU A 63 -6.77 -9.67 -15.41
CA LEU A 63 -6.84 -8.60 -16.39
C LEU A 63 -7.68 -9.07 -17.59
N GLN A 64 -8.74 -8.33 -17.94
CA GLN A 64 -9.60 -8.66 -19.07
C GLN A 64 -9.11 -8.05 -20.37
N THR A 65 -8.76 -6.77 -20.35
CA THR A 65 -8.23 -6.05 -21.52
C THR A 65 -7.11 -5.08 -21.09
N GLY A 66 -6.31 -4.67 -22.07
CA GLY A 66 -5.17 -3.81 -21.84
C GLY A 66 -3.90 -4.58 -21.48
N ARG A 67 -2.90 -3.87 -20.99
CA ARG A 67 -1.61 -4.44 -20.57
C ARG A 67 -1.18 -3.87 -19.24
N MET A 68 -0.50 -4.68 -18.45
CA MET A 68 0.10 -4.26 -17.19
C MET A 68 1.51 -4.84 -17.12
N HIS A 69 2.46 -3.97 -16.80
CA HIS A 69 3.87 -4.31 -16.68
C HIS A 69 4.43 -3.75 -15.37
N PHE A 70 5.47 -4.40 -14.88
CA PHE A 70 6.21 -3.98 -13.70
C PHE A 70 7.67 -3.74 -14.09
N PRO A 71 7.98 -2.58 -14.71
CA PRO A 71 9.35 -2.30 -15.18
C PRO A 71 10.30 -2.19 -13.99
N ASN A 72 11.36 -2.99 -14.01
CA ASN A 72 12.42 -2.96 -13.01
C ASN A 72 13.68 -2.32 -13.61
N PRO A 73 14.16 -1.18 -13.08
CA PRO A 73 15.36 -0.51 -13.59
C PRO A 73 16.61 -1.38 -13.55
N SER A 74 16.73 -2.26 -12.54
CA SER A 74 17.91 -3.15 -12.37
C SER A 74 17.87 -4.39 -13.27
N HIS A 75 16.70 -4.71 -13.85
CA HIS A 75 16.51 -5.85 -14.72
C HIS A 75 15.71 -5.51 -15.98
N PRO A 76 16.18 -4.58 -16.82
CA PRO A 76 15.42 -4.09 -17.98
C PRO A 76 15.16 -5.17 -19.06
N ALA A 77 15.93 -6.25 -19.05
CA ALA A 77 15.81 -7.33 -20.03
C ALA A 77 14.69 -8.36 -19.73
N SER A 78 14.02 -8.25 -18.60
CA SER A 78 12.91 -9.16 -18.20
C SER A 78 11.66 -8.40 -17.86
N PRO A 79 11.00 -7.72 -18.81
CA PRO A 79 9.77 -6.97 -18.56
C PRO A 79 8.59 -7.87 -18.15
N GLU A 80 8.70 -9.17 -18.31
CA GLU A 80 7.65 -10.17 -18.04
C GLU A 80 7.93 -11.03 -16.80
N SER A 81 8.96 -10.73 -16.01
CA SER A 81 9.16 -11.48 -14.75
C SER A 81 8.01 -11.17 -13.81
N HIS A 82 7.03 -12.08 -13.73
CA HIS A 82 5.87 -12.01 -12.81
C HIS A 82 6.25 -12.18 -11.33
N ASP A 83 7.53 -12.14 -11.01
CA ASP A 83 8.08 -12.50 -9.70
C ASP A 83 8.30 -11.30 -8.77
N HIS A 84 7.62 -10.17 -9.02
CA HIS A 84 7.67 -9.06 -8.10
C HIS A 84 6.87 -9.36 -6.85
N ARG A 85 7.50 -9.15 -5.70
CA ARG A 85 6.88 -9.36 -4.39
C ARG A 85 5.89 -8.23 -4.12
N ARG A 86 4.62 -8.52 -4.35
CA ARG A 86 3.52 -7.60 -4.07
C ARG A 86 2.90 -7.93 -2.73
N ALA A 87 2.69 -6.93 -1.90
CA ALA A 87 1.95 -7.06 -0.66
C ALA A 87 0.68 -6.21 -0.71
N PHE A 88 -0.39 -6.74 -0.15
CA PHE A 88 -1.70 -6.09 -0.12
C PHE A 88 -2.17 -5.92 1.34
N VAL A 89 -2.57 -4.70 1.68
CA VAL A 89 -3.22 -4.34 2.93
C VAL A 89 -4.67 -3.99 2.63
N PHE A 90 -5.59 -4.77 3.16
CA PHE A 90 -7.03 -4.59 2.96
C PHE A 90 -7.58 -3.54 3.91
N GLN A 91 -8.74 -2.98 3.56
CA GLN A 91 -9.51 -2.06 4.39
C GLN A 91 -9.86 -2.70 5.75
N ASP A 92 -10.33 -3.94 5.75
CA ASP A 92 -10.40 -4.74 6.97
C ASP A 92 -9.05 -5.44 7.20
N SER A 93 -8.56 -5.42 8.42
CA SER A 93 -7.28 -6.04 8.78
C SER A 93 -7.17 -7.52 8.42
N SER A 94 -8.31 -8.22 8.22
CA SER A 94 -8.43 -9.61 7.79
C SER A 94 -7.49 -10.56 8.54
N LEU A 95 -7.33 -10.34 9.85
CA LEU A 95 -6.52 -11.20 10.72
C LEU A 95 -7.25 -12.52 10.98
N LEU A 96 -6.51 -13.62 10.98
CA LEU A 96 -7.03 -14.92 11.32
C LEU A 96 -7.39 -14.95 12.83
N PRO A 97 -8.68 -15.05 13.19
CA PRO A 97 -9.12 -14.84 14.57
C PRO A 97 -8.64 -15.92 15.56
N TRP A 98 -8.25 -17.08 15.06
CA TRP A 98 -7.70 -18.21 15.85
C TRP A 98 -6.17 -18.18 15.94
N ARG A 99 -5.49 -17.28 15.25
CA ARG A 99 -4.03 -17.07 15.34
C ARG A 99 -3.70 -15.85 16.17
N ASN A 100 -2.65 -15.91 16.96
CA ASN A 100 -2.12 -14.75 17.67
C ASN A 100 -1.43 -13.78 16.71
N VAL A 101 -0.95 -12.64 17.22
CA VAL A 101 -0.24 -11.62 16.45
C VAL A 101 0.98 -12.20 15.73
N TYR A 102 1.82 -12.95 16.45
CA TYR A 102 3.03 -13.54 15.87
C TYR A 102 2.72 -14.48 14.71
N ASP A 103 1.73 -15.35 14.86
CA ASP A 103 1.33 -16.32 13.84
C ASP A 103 0.60 -15.65 12.65
N ASN A 104 -0.13 -14.56 12.88
CA ASN A 104 -0.72 -13.75 11.80
C ASN A 104 0.36 -13.11 10.94
N VAL A 105 1.37 -12.49 11.55
CA VAL A 105 2.49 -11.87 10.82
C VAL A 105 3.34 -12.90 10.10
N GLY A 106 3.58 -14.06 10.74
CA GLY A 106 4.39 -15.15 10.18
C GLY A 106 3.74 -15.94 9.06
N MET A 107 2.42 -15.81 8.85
CA MET A 107 1.66 -16.63 7.91
C MET A 107 2.22 -16.61 6.47
N PRO A 108 2.56 -15.47 5.87
CA PRO A 108 3.09 -15.45 4.51
C PRO A 108 4.43 -16.19 4.37
N LEU A 109 5.28 -16.13 5.39
CA LEU A 109 6.56 -16.86 5.41
C LEU A 109 6.33 -18.37 5.57
N GLU A 110 5.30 -18.75 6.35
CA GLU A 110 4.87 -20.15 6.51
C GLU A 110 4.41 -20.74 5.17
N LEU A 111 3.59 -20.00 4.43
CA LEU A 111 3.11 -20.41 3.10
C LEU A 111 4.24 -20.54 2.07
N LYS A 112 5.33 -19.78 2.24
CA LYS A 112 6.56 -19.89 1.44
C LYS A 112 7.46 -21.05 1.89
N GLY A 113 7.08 -21.84 2.90
CA GLY A 113 7.87 -22.97 3.39
C GLY A 113 9.11 -22.58 4.21
N ILE A 114 9.22 -21.32 4.67
CA ILE A 114 10.35 -20.85 5.49
C ILE A 114 10.28 -21.52 6.87
N SER A 115 11.40 -22.05 7.35
CA SER A 115 11.47 -22.75 8.63
C SER A 115 11.06 -21.87 9.81
N LYS A 116 10.54 -22.46 10.89
CA LYS A 116 10.10 -21.72 12.08
C LYS A 116 11.23 -20.88 12.69
N ASN A 117 12.46 -21.37 12.67
CA ASN A 117 13.61 -20.67 13.23
C ASN A 117 13.97 -19.45 12.39
N ASP A 118 13.99 -19.58 11.06
CA ASP A 118 14.38 -18.51 10.13
C ASP A 118 13.37 -17.37 10.10
N ARG A 119 12.07 -17.68 10.30
CA ARG A 119 11.03 -16.63 10.30
C ARG A 119 10.92 -15.89 11.64
N CYS A 120 11.43 -16.46 12.75
CA CYS A 120 11.32 -15.83 14.06
C CYS A 120 11.93 -14.43 14.10
N ALA A 121 13.18 -14.28 13.66
CA ALA A 121 13.87 -12.99 13.65
C ALA A 121 13.13 -11.96 12.77
N LYS A 122 12.69 -12.35 11.58
CA LYS A 122 11.95 -11.49 10.66
C LYS A 122 10.62 -11.01 11.25
N ILE A 123 9.87 -11.89 11.89
CA ILE A 123 8.58 -11.54 12.51
C ILE A 123 8.80 -10.54 13.64
N LEU A 124 9.74 -10.79 14.54
CA LEU A 124 10.01 -9.89 15.67
C LEU A 124 10.50 -8.53 15.20
N GLU A 125 11.33 -8.50 14.17
CA GLU A 125 11.78 -7.24 13.55
C GLU A 125 10.59 -6.45 12.98
N GLN A 126 9.68 -7.09 12.25
CA GLN A 126 8.51 -6.41 11.69
C GLN A 126 7.55 -5.91 12.77
N LEU A 127 7.31 -6.68 13.83
CA LEU A 127 6.50 -6.24 14.96
C LEU A 127 7.08 -4.96 15.59
N LYS A 128 8.40 -4.91 15.79
CA LYS A 128 9.09 -3.72 16.28
C LYS A 128 8.97 -2.54 15.32
N ARG A 129 9.12 -2.77 14.01
CA ARG A 129 9.03 -1.72 12.97
C ARG A 129 7.66 -1.03 12.97
N VAL A 130 6.58 -1.78 13.17
CA VAL A 130 5.21 -1.22 13.22
C VAL A 130 4.81 -0.76 14.63
N GLY A 131 5.74 -0.67 15.59
CA GLY A 131 5.49 -0.16 16.93
C GLY A 131 4.65 -1.07 17.83
N LEU A 132 4.61 -2.37 17.56
CA LEU A 132 4.01 -3.36 18.47
C LEU A 132 5.03 -3.83 19.50
N ARG A 133 4.58 -3.98 20.76
CA ARG A 133 5.42 -4.45 21.86
C ARG A 133 5.62 -5.95 21.80
N GLU A 134 6.68 -6.45 22.41
CA GLU A 134 6.95 -7.87 22.46
C GLU A 134 5.85 -8.67 23.16
N GLU A 135 5.25 -8.09 24.20
CA GLU A 135 4.12 -8.67 24.96
C GLU A 135 2.85 -8.84 24.11
N ASP A 136 2.70 -8.07 23.04
CA ASP A 136 1.52 -8.14 22.15
C ASP A 136 1.55 -9.37 21.25
N ARG A 137 2.70 -10.01 21.06
CA ARG A 137 2.88 -11.13 20.13
C ARG A 137 1.98 -12.33 20.35
N THR A 138 1.56 -12.57 21.61
CA THR A 138 0.70 -13.70 22.00
C THR A 138 -0.78 -13.36 21.99
N LYS A 139 -1.15 -12.08 21.83
CA LYS A 139 -2.55 -11.63 21.82
C LYS A 139 -3.29 -12.14 20.59
N LEU A 140 -4.55 -12.52 20.80
CA LEU A 140 -5.48 -12.83 19.70
C LEU A 140 -6.10 -11.52 19.13
N PRO A 141 -6.56 -11.51 17.86
CA PRO A 141 -7.16 -10.33 17.23
C PRO A 141 -8.29 -9.67 18.06
N ARG A 142 -9.10 -10.45 18.78
CA ARG A 142 -10.15 -9.93 19.66
C ARG A 142 -9.65 -9.09 20.85
N MET A 143 -8.37 -9.21 21.18
CA MET A 143 -7.71 -8.50 22.28
C MET A 143 -6.99 -7.23 21.82
N LEU A 144 -7.08 -6.90 20.52
CA LEU A 144 -6.39 -5.78 19.90
C LEU A 144 -7.35 -4.63 19.61
N SER A 145 -6.88 -3.39 19.80
CA SER A 145 -7.57 -2.21 19.28
C SER A 145 -7.57 -2.19 17.73
N GLY A 146 -8.39 -1.34 17.12
CA GLY A 146 -8.43 -1.16 15.66
C GLY A 146 -7.06 -0.81 15.08
N GLY A 147 -6.36 0.14 15.68
CA GLY A 147 -5.01 0.53 15.26
C GLY A 147 -3.98 -0.58 15.43
N MET A 148 -4.04 -1.36 16.51
CA MET A 148 -3.17 -2.54 16.67
C MET A 148 -3.44 -3.60 15.61
N LYS A 149 -4.70 -3.87 15.27
CA LYS A 149 -5.06 -4.79 14.17
C LYS A 149 -4.46 -4.33 12.86
N MET A 150 -4.53 -3.02 12.56
CA MET A 150 -3.96 -2.46 11.35
C MET A 150 -2.43 -2.57 11.34
N ARG A 151 -1.74 -2.31 12.45
CA ARG A 151 -0.30 -2.54 12.58
C ARG A 151 0.09 -4.00 12.34
N VAL A 152 -0.69 -4.96 12.85
CA VAL A 152 -0.47 -6.40 12.57
C VAL A 152 -0.66 -6.71 11.09
N SER A 153 -1.69 -6.15 10.45
CA SER A 153 -1.93 -6.31 9.00
C SER A 153 -0.78 -5.75 8.18
N LEU A 154 -0.29 -4.56 8.54
CA LEU A 154 0.87 -3.94 7.89
C LEU A 154 2.14 -4.79 8.10
N ALA A 155 2.42 -5.25 9.33
CA ALA A 155 3.56 -6.12 9.61
C ALA A 155 3.50 -7.43 8.80
N ARG A 156 2.30 -8.02 8.67
CA ARG A 156 2.06 -9.22 7.84
C ARG A 156 2.35 -8.98 6.37
N ALA A 157 2.00 -7.81 5.85
CA ALA A 157 2.32 -7.42 4.48
C ALA A 157 3.83 -7.23 4.28
N LEU A 158 4.48 -6.54 5.22
CA LEU A 158 5.89 -6.17 5.13
C LEU A 158 6.87 -7.31 5.43
N VAL A 159 6.45 -8.39 6.11
CA VAL A 159 7.33 -9.49 6.50
C VAL A 159 7.92 -10.25 5.29
N THR A 160 7.31 -10.09 4.12
CA THR A 160 7.77 -10.70 2.87
C THR A 160 8.78 -9.87 2.11
N ASP A 161 9.19 -8.72 2.65
CA ASP A 161 10.05 -7.71 2.01
C ASP A 161 9.53 -7.36 0.60
N PRO A 162 8.32 -6.74 0.50
CA PRO A 162 7.69 -6.49 -0.79
C PRO A 162 8.44 -5.41 -1.58
N ASP A 163 8.35 -5.52 -2.92
CA ASP A 163 8.82 -4.49 -3.85
C ASP A 163 7.71 -3.45 -4.10
N ILE A 164 6.45 -3.92 -4.11
CA ILE A 164 5.26 -3.11 -4.34
C ILE A 164 4.31 -3.28 -3.16
N LEU A 165 3.89 -2.16 -2.57
CA LEU A 165 2.93 -2.12 -1.47
C LEU A 165 1.61 -1.52 -1.96
N LEU A 166 0.53 -2.31 -1.84
CA LEU A 166 -0.81 -1.95 -2.25
C LEU A 166 -1.70 -1.83 -1.01
N MET A 167 -2.38 -0.70 -0.84
CA MET A 167 -3.20 -0.45 0.36
C MET A 167 -4.56 0.09 -0.02
N ASP A 168 -5.63 -0.61 0.41
CA ASP A 168 -7.02 -0.26 0.12
C ASP A 168 -7.69 0.30 1.36
N GLU A 169 -7.80 1.62 1.46
CA GLU A 169 -8.42 2.38 2.57
C GLU A 169 -8.03 1.87 3.99
N PRO A 170 -6.74 1.62 4.28
CA PRO A 170 -6.35 0.86 5.48
C PRO A 170 -6.72 1.57 6.79
N PHE A 171 -6.88 2.89 6.76
CA PHE A 171 -7.13 3.67 7.96
C PHE A 171 -8.55 4.25 8.05
N SER A 172 -9.45 3.87 7.13
CA SER A 172 -10.81 4.42 7.05
C SER A 172 -11.67 4.18 8.30
N ALA A 173 -11.46 3.06 8.98
CA ALA A 173 -12.22 2.68 10.19
C ALA A 173 -11.63 3.24 11.51
N LEU A 174 -10.60 4.10 11.42
CA LEU A 174 -9.91 4.66 12.60
C LEU A 174 -10.35 6.11 12.86
N ASP A 175 -10.28 6.52 14.12
CA ASP A 175 -10.43 7.93 14.50
C ASP A 175 -9.31 8.80 13.93
N ASP A 176 -9.53 10.11 13.85
CA ASP A 176 -8.63 11.04 13.17
C ASP A 176 -7.25 11.15 13.83
N ILE A 177 -7.19 11.05 15.16
CA ILE A 177 -5.92 11.15 15.90
C ILE A 177 -5.05 9.92 15.58
N LEU A 178 -5.63 8.73 15.69
CA LEU A 178 -4.93 7.49 15.41
C LEU A 178 -4.55 7.36 13.93
N ARG A 179 -5.44 7.79 13.03
CA ARG A 179 -5.17 7.84 11.59
C ARG A 179 -3.97 8.73 11.28
N THR A 180 -3.93 9.93 11.84
CA THR A 180 -2.82 10.88 11.67
C THR A 180 -1.50 10.29 12.16
N GLN A 181 -1.52 9.62 13.32
CA GLN A 181 -0.34 8.94 13.85
C GLN A 181 0.13 7.82 12.93
N LEU A 182 -0.77 6.95 12.45
CA LEU A 182 -0.42 5.83 11.58
C LEU A 182 0.06 6.29 10.20
N ASN A 183 -0.48 7.38 9.67
CA ASN A 183 0.02 8.01 8.44
C ASN A 183 1.48 8.45 8.58
N HIS A 184 1.82 9.09 9.70
CA HIS A 184 3.19 9.51 9.96
C HIS A 184 4.13 8.29 10.11
N GLU A 185 3.71 7.26 10.84
CA GLU A 185 4.48 6.03 11.00
C GLU A 185 4.69 5.30 9.66
N LEU A 186 3.62 5.18 8.85
CA LEU A 186 3.71 4.58 7.51
C LEU A 186 4.68 5.34 6.62
N LEU A 187 4.61 6.68 6.63
CA LEU A 187 5.51 7.51 5.85
C LEU A 187 6.97 7.32 6.27
N GLY A 188 7.24 7.30 7.58
CA GLY A 188 8.58 7.05 8.10
C GLY A 188 9.12 5.64 7.80
N LEU A 189 8.25 4.64 7.64
CA LEU A 189 8.62 3.30 7.15
C LEU A 189 8.92 3.33 5.66
N TRP A 190 8.08 3.99 4.88
CA TRP A 190 8.23 4.11 3.43
C TRP A 190 9.51 4.86 3.05
N GLU A 191 9.83 5.97 3.70
CA GLU A 191 11.06 6.75 3.46
C GLU A 191 12.35 5.95 3.68
N LYS A 192 12.30 4.93 4.55
CA LYS A 192 13.45 4.04 4.80
C LYS A 192 13.58 2.92 3.77
N GLN A 193 12.48 2.48 3.22
CA GLN A 193 12.41 1.27 2.37
C GLN A 193 12.18 1.61 0.90
N ASN A 194 11.55 2.76 0.63
CA ASN A 194 11.28 3.28 -0.70
C ASN A 194 10.49 2.29 -1.62
N TRP A 195 9.47 1.62 -1.05
CA TRP A 195 8.59 0.75 -1.82
C TRP A 195 7.84 1.55 -2.89
N THR A 196 7.61 0.95 -4.05
CA THR A 196 6.60 1.48 -4.97
C THR A 196 5.23 1.26 -4.34
N THR A 197 4.50 2.35 -4.08
CA THR A 197 3.26 2.29 -3.30
C THR A 197 2.08 2.80 -4.10
N LEU A 198 1.00 2.01 -4.14
CA LEU A 198 -0.30 2.46 -4.60
C LEU A 198 -1.30 2.39 -3.44
N PHE A 199 -1.79 3.54 -3.03
CA PHE A 199 -2.62 3.73 -1.86
C PHE A 199 -4.02 4.21 -2.28
N VAL A 200 -5.06 3.72 -1.65
CA VAL A 200 -6.43 4.19 -1.85
C VAL A 200 -6.94 4.84 -0.58
N THR A 201 -7.51 6.01 -0.70
CA THR A 201 -8.21 6.71 0.39
C THR A 201 -9.29 7.64 -0.14
N ASN A 202 -10.24 8.01 0.71
CA ASN A 202 -11.24 9.07 0.51
C ASN A 202 -10.88 10.35 1.28
N GLN A 203 -9.74 10.38 1.96
CA GLN A 203 -9.30 11.52 2.76
C GLN A 203 -8.26 12.33 1.96
N VAL A 204 -8.62 13.56 1.53
CA VAL A 204 -7.72 14.42 0.76
C VAL A 204 -6.45 14.76 1.53
N ALA A 205 -6.60 15.11 2.83
CA ALA A 205 -5.46 15.43 3.69
C ALA A 205 -4.49 14.25 3.87
N GLU A 206 -4.99 13.01 3.89
CA GLU A 206 -4.17 11.80 3.91
C GLU A 206 -3.40 11.62 2.61
N ALA A 207 -4.10 11.76 1.47
CA ALA A 207 -3.49 11.70 0.15
C ALA A 207 -2.38 12.75 -0.02
N ALA A 208 -2.65 14.01 0.33
CA ALA A 208 -1.65 15.08 0.27
C ALA A 208 -0.44 14.83 1.18
N PHE A 209 -0.66 14.29 2.39
CA PHE A 209 0.41 14.06 3.34
C PHE A 209 1.34 12.91 2.93
N LEU A 210 0.80 11.83 2.35
CA LEU A 210 1.58 10.63 2.05
C LEU A 210 2.24 10.66 0.67
N SER A 211 1.61 11.26 -0.33
CA SER A 211 1.89 10.97 -1.75
C SER A 211 2.87 11.92 -2.40
N ASP A 212 3.58 11.42 -3.41
CA ASP A 212 4.29 12.24 -4.39
C ASP A 212 3.33 12.69 -5.50
N ARG A 213 2.33 11.84 -5.82
CA ARG A 213 1.25 12.15 -6.76
C ARG A 213 -0.08 11.61 -6.26
N VAL A 214 -1.13 12.36 -6.53
CA VAL A 214 -2.53 11.98 -6.31
C VAL A 214 -3.22 11.83 -7.65
N ILE A 215 -3.91 10.72 -7.83
CA ILE A 215 -4.70 10.42 -9.03
C ILE A 215 -6.17 10.51 -8.66
N VAL A 216 -6.87 11.41 -9.30
CA VAL A 216 -8.30 11.61 -9.14
C VAL A 216 -9.04 10.75 -10.14
N MET A 217 -9.93 9.87 -9.65
CA MET A 217 -10.78 9.03 -10.49
C MET A 217 -12.20 9.55 -10.57
N ASN A 218 -12.79 9.48 -11.76
CA ASN A 218 -14.20 9.79 -12.00
C ASN A 218 -15.10 8.58 -11.74
N HIS A 219 -16.41 8.85 -11.72
CA HIS A 219 -17.46 7.86 -11.50
C HIS A 219 -18.08 7.40 -12.82
N HIS A 220 -18.40 6.11 -12.93
CA HIS A 220 -19.15 5.39 -13.97
C HIS A 220 -18.91 5.76 -15.46
N PRO A 221 -18.10 5.00 -16.16
CA PRO A 221 -17.12 4.04 -15.63
C PRO A 221 -15.93 4.76 -15.01
N GLY A 222 -15.23 4.11 -14.08
CA GLY A 222 -14.03 4.66 -13.47
C GLY A 222 -12.97 4.96 -14.52
N LYS A 223 -12.53 6.22 -14.57
CA LYS A 223 -11.45 6.74 -15.40
C LYS A 223 -10.54 7.62 -14.58
N ILE A 224 -9.29 7.73 -14.98
CA ILE A 224 -8.41 8.77 -14.45
C ILE A 224 -8.88 10.11 -15.00
N HIS A 225 -9.26 11.01 -14.11
CA HIS A 225 -9.70 12.37 -14.44
C HIS A 225 -8.52 13.32 -14.46
N GLU A 226 -7.71 13.27 -13.42
CA GLU A 226 -6.60 14.20 -13.21
C GLU A 226 -5.47 13.52 -12.45
N THR A 227 -4.26 14.03 -12.64
CA THR A 227 -3.07 13.63 -11.88
C THR A 227 -2.44 14.87 -11.29
N ILE A 228 -2.39 14.96 -9.97
CA ILE A 228 -1.89 16.10 -9.22
C ILE A 228 -0.53 15.72 -8.62
N THR A 229 0.50 16.50 -8.90
CA THR A 229 1.81 16.34 -8.24
C THR A 229 1.78 17.09 -6.92
N ILE A 230 2.22 16.46 -5.86
CA ILE A 230 2.29 17.05 -4.51
C ILE A 230 3.69 17.61 -4.30
N ASP A 231 3.84 18.91 -4.47
CA ASP A 231 5.11 19.61 -4.29
C ASP A 231 5.30 20.03 -2.82
N LEU A 232 5.33 19.04 -1.94
CA LEU A 232 5.63 19.23 -0.51
C LEU A 232 6.95 18.55 -0.18
N PRO A 233 7.87 19.23 0.53
CA PRO A 233 9.19 18.70 0.82
C PRO A 233 9.13 17.45 1.71
N ARG A 234 10.10 16.57 1.58
CA ARG A 234 10.34 15.42 2.47
C ARG A 234 11.61 15.66 3.31
N PRO A 235 11.71 15.17 4.55
CA PRO A 235 10.71 14.38 5.27
C PRO A 235 9.51 15.23 5.70
N ARG A 236 8.31 14.65 5.63
CA ARG A 236 7.07 15.31 6.05
C ARG A 236 6.79 15.04 7.53
N LEU A 237 7.05 16.05 8.34
CA LEU A 237 6.79 15.98 9.77
C LEU A 237 5.32 16.30 10.07
N PRO A 238 4.78 15.90 11.25
CA PRO A 238 3.38 16.17 11.63
C PRO A 238 2.98 17.64 11.52
N GLU A 239 3.90 18.56 11.87
CA GLU A 239 3.71 20.01 11.85
C GLU A 239 3.43 20.55 10.43
N LEU A 240 3.83 19.83 9.40
CA LEU A 240 3.55 20.20 8.01
C LEU A 240 2.04 20.35 7.76
N ARG A 241 1.20 19.58 8.45
CA ARG A 241 -0.26 19.61 8.29
C ARG A 241 -0.90 20.94 8.71
N GLU A 242 -0.21 21.71 9.54
CA GLU A 242 -0.63 23.05 9.99
C GLU A 242 -0.02 24.17 9.15
N SER A 243 0.84 23.83 8.19
CA SER A 243 1.53 24.80 7.34
C SER A 243 0.64 25.30 6.21
N PHE A 244 0.85 26.57 5.81
CA PHE A 244 0.14 27.18 4.71
C PHE A 244 0.29 26.40 3.39
N PRO A 245 1.49 25.94 2.98
CA PRO A 245 1.64 25.14 1.76
C PRO A 245 0.82 23.82 1.78
N PHE A 246 0.65 23.19 2.94
CA PHE A 246 -0.18 22.00 3.04
C PHE A 246 -1.67 22.32 2.88
N LEU A 247 -2.13 23.42 3.50
CA LEU A 247 -3.52 23.86 3.41
C LEU A 247 -3.93 24.30 2.00
N GLU A 248 -2.99 24.78 1.20
CA GLU A 248 -3.25 25.10 -0.21
C GLU A 248 -3.40 23.88 -1.11
N VAL A 249 -2.84 22.73 -0.71
CA VAL A 249 -2.90 21.48 -1.49
C VAL A 249 -4.14 20.65 -1.15
N VAL A 250 -4.72 20.84 0.05
CA VAL A 250 -5.89 20.09 0.56
C VAL A 250 -7.21 20.79 0.20
#